data_9528435e5a86ab8519db4cee34b82ac7
#
_entry.id   9528435e5a86ab8519db4cee34b82ac7
#
_cell.length_a   1.000
_cell.length_b   1.000
_cell.length_c   1.000
_cell.angle_alpha   90.00
_cell.angle_beta   90.00
_cell.angle_gamma   90.00
#
_symmetry.space_group_name_H-M   'P 1'
#
loop_
_entity.id
_entity.type
_entity.pdbx_description
1 polymer ?
#
loop_
_entity_poly.entity_id
_entity_poly.type
_entity_poly.pdbx_seq_one_letter_code
_entity_poly.pdbx_strand_id
1 'polypeptide(L)'
;ITKQYKQAKMKKIRAAVVGYGNIGKFTIEALEAAADFEIAGVVRRNGAENKPAELAQYDVVKDITELKDVDVAILATPTRSCQEYAEKILAMGINTVDSFDIHTSIVDYRRSLMPICKEHGTVAVIAAGWDPGSDSVVRTLMQSLAPKGLSYTNFGPGRSMGHSVCVRSKEGVKDALSMTIPVGEGIHRRMVYVELEEGADLEKVTAAIKADPYFANDETHVFQVASVDDLNDVGHGVNLVRKGVSGKTHNQLFEFNMKINNPALTAQVLVNVARASMRQQPGCYTMVEIPVIDYLAGEREDLIAHLV
;
A
#
# COMPACT_ATOMS: atom_id res chain seq x y z
N ILE A 1 -2.71 33.68 30.93
CA ILE A 1 -2.24 32.62 31.84
C ILE A 1 -2.01 31.40 30.96
N THR A 2 -0.77 31.26 30.48
CA THR A 2 -0.33 30.16 29.63
C THR A 2 -0.16 28.92 30.53
N LYS A 3 -1.09 27.98 30.49
CA LYS A 3 -0.90 26.66 31.05
C LYS A 3 0.15 25.93 30.20
N GLN A 4 1.39 25.84 30.66
CA GLN A 4 2.36 24.86 30.20
C GLN A 4 1.82 23.47 30.61
N TYR A 5 1.16 22.80 29.65
CA TYR A 5 0.95 21.37 29.79
C TYR A 5 2.34 20.69 29.66
N LYS A 6 2.83 20.12 30.76
CA LYS A 6 3.92 19.16 30.71
C LYS A 6 3.43 18.01 29.81
N GLN A 7 3.90 17.97 28.56
CA GLN A 7 3.77 16.79 27.72
C GLN A 7 4.47 15.62 28.48
N ALA A 8 3.67 14.74 29.05
CA ALA A 8 4.17 13.45 29.46
C ALA A 8 4.80 12.83 28.20
N LYS A 9 6.07 12.42 28.29
CA LYS A 9 6.79 11.81 27.16
C LYS A 9 6.08 10.50 26.84
N MET A 10 5.15 10.52 25.88
CA MET A 10 4.44 9.30 25.44
C MET A 10 5.50 8.29 24.98
N LYS A 11 5.34 7.04 25.38
CA LYS A 11 6.18 5.93 24.88
C LYS A 11 5.99 5.86 23.37
N LYS A 12 7.09 5.98 22.62
CA LYS A 12 7.05 5.84 21.16
C LYS A 12 6.71 4.40 20.78
N ILE A 13 5.98 4.24 19.67
CA ILE A 13 5.69 2.95 19.05
C ILE A 13 6.97 2.45 18.39
N ARG A 14 7.43 1.26 18.77
CA ARG A 14 8.63 0.65 18.20
C ARG A 14 8.25 -0.23 16.99
N ALA A 15 8.59 0.27 15.80
CA ALA A 15 8.27 -0.38 14.53
C ALA A 15 9.48 -1.08 13.93
N ALA A 16 9.32 -2.33 13.51
CA ALA A 16 10.28 -3.03 12.66
C ALA A 16 9.82 -2.97 11.20
N VAL A 17 10.75 -2.70 10.27
CA VAL A 17 10.46 -2.75 8.83
C VAL A 17 10.95 -4.08 8.26
N VAL A 18 10.03 -4.91 7.77
CA VAL A 18 10.32 -6.23 7.20
C VAL A 18 10.33 -6.11 5.68
N GLY A 19 11.52 -6.17 5.09
CA GLY A 19 11.76 -5.92 3.67
C GLY A 19 12.31 -4.51 3.41
N TYR A 20 13.25 -4.43 2.47
CA TYR A 20 13.93 -3.17 2.12
C TYR A 20 13.97 -2.98 0.59
N GLY A 21 12.81 -3.08 -0.03
CA GLY A 21 12.53 -2.65 -1.41
C GLY A 21 12.05 -1.20 -1.45
N ASN A 22 11.39 -0.80 -2.54
CA ASN A 22 10.88 0.58 -2.68
C ASN A 22 9.95 0.99 -1.53
N ILE A 23 8.98 0.14 -1.17
CA ILE A 23 8.08 0.42 -0.04
C ILE A 23 8.85 0.51 1.27
N GLY A 24 9.80 -0.41 1.52
CA GLY A 24 10.60 -0.39 2.76
C GLY A 24 11.43 0.87 2.91
N LYS A 25 12.04 1.38 1.85
CA LYS A 25 12.78 2.65 1.85
C LYS A 25 11.90 3.82 2.25
N PHE A 26 10.77 4.01 1.57
CA PHE A 26 9.81 5.07 1.91
C PHE A 26 9.17 4.87 3.29
N THR A 27 9.06 3.63 3.77
CA THR A 27 8.58 3.36 5.14
C THR A 27 9.56 3.87 6.18
N ILE A 28 10.86 3.70 5.98
CA ILE A 28 11.88 4.28 6.86
C ILE A 28 11.73 5.81 6.90
N GLU A 29 11.67 6.46 5.74
CA GLU A 29 11.49 7.92 5.64
C GLU A 29 10.21 8.40 6.36
N ALA A 30 9.10 7.68 6.18
CA ALA A 30 7.83 8.00 6.83
C ALA A 30 7.88 7.81 8.35
N LEU A 31 8.58 6.79 8.84
CA LEU A 31 8.80 6.56 10.28
C LEU A 31 9.70 7.64 10.89
N GLU A 32 10.77 8.04 10.19
CA GLU A 32 11.66 9.13 10.63
C GLU A 32 10.91 10.46 10.78
N ALA A 33 9.94 10.71 9.91
CA ALA A 33 9.09 11.90 9.95
C ALA A 33 7.98 11.84 11.03
N ALA A 34 7.71 10.65 11.60
CA ALA A 34 6.65 10.42 12.57
C ALA A 34 7.17 10.52 14.00
N ALA A 35 6.80 11.59 14.72
CA ALA A 35 7.33 11.86 16.07
C ALA A 35 6.94 10.82 17.13
N ASP A 36 5.86 10.08 16.90
CA ASP A 36 5.31 9.04 17.77
C ASP A 36 5.90 7.65 17.53
N PHE A 37 6.82 7.50 16.56
CA PHE A 37 7.50 6.24 16.26
C PHE A 37 8.99 6.24 16.60
N GLU A 38 9.51 5.04 16.78
CA GLU A 38 10.93 4.71 16.82
C GLU A 38 11.16 3.47 15.97
N ILE A 39 12.19 3.48 15.12
CA ILE A 39 12.56 2.33 14.31
C ILE A 39 13.31 1.33 15.15
N ALA A 40 12.72 0.17 15.42
CA ALA A 40 13.34 -0.92 16.16
C ALA A 40 14.44 -1.63 15.38
N GLY A 41 14.30 -1.66 14.05
CA GLY A 41 15.28 -2.24 13.13
C GLY A 41 14.65 -2.59 11.78
N VAL A 42 15.50 -3.12 10.90
CA VAL A 42 15.15 -3.53 9.53
C VAL A 42 15.49 -5.00 9.31
N VAL A 43 14.51 -5.77 8.88
CA VAL A 43 14.69 -7.19 8.55
C VAL A 43 14.93 -7.34 7.06
N ARG A 44 16.07 -7.92 6.67
CA ARG A 44 16.48 -8.19 5.28
C ARG A 44 16.99 -9.62 5.14
N ARG A 45 16.78 -10.23 3.95
CA ARG A 45 17.29 -11.60 3.67
C ARG A 45 18.76 -11.77 3.98
N ASN A 46 19.57 -10.77 3.63
CA ASN A 46 21.02 -10.78 3.85
C ASN A 46 21.43 -10.14 5.18
N GLY A 47 20.49 -9.73 6.02
CA GLY A 47 20.77 -9.02 7.27
C GLY A 47 21.65 -7.79 7.04
N ALA A 48 22.69 -7.66 7.85
CA ALA A 48 23.68 -6.58 7.76
C ALA A 48 24.67 -6.73 6.59
N GLU A 49 24.68 -7.86 5.90
CA GLU A 49 25.56 -8.07 4.75
C GLU A 49 25.22 -7.09 3.62
N ASN A 50 26.23 -6.39 3.08
CA ASN A 50 26.06 -5.31 2.11
C ASN A 50 24.99 -4.28 2.55
N LYS A 51 25.05 -3.87 3.82
CA LYS A 51 24.14 -2.90 4.42
C LYS A 51 24.22 -1.57 3.67
N PRO A 52 23.09 -1.05 3.12
CA PRO A 52 23.05 0.26 2.51
C PRO A 52 23.48 1.37 3.48
N ALA A 53 24.14 2.40 2.95
CA ALA A 53 24.67 3.49 3.79
C ALA A 53 23.56 4.22 4.57
N GLU A 54 22.39 4.39 3.97
CA GLU A 54 21.21 5.01 4.58
C GLU A 54 20.67 4.24 5.79
N LEU A 55 21.00 2.96 5.91
CA LEU A 55 20.64 2.16 7.10
C LEU A 55 21.72 2.13 8.18
N ALA A 56 22.81 2.88 8.03
CA ALA A 56 23.96 2.82 8.94
C ALA A 56 23.58 2.95 10.42
N GLN A 57 22.58 3.78 10.71
CA GLN A 57 22.11 4.09 12.07
C GLN A 57 21.13 3.05 12.66
N TYR A 58 20.63 2.09 11.87
CA TYR A 58 19.64 1.12 12.32
C TYR A 58 20.22 -0.28 12.49
N ASP A 59 19.65 -1.06 13.38
CA ASP A 59 19.89 -2.49 13.44
C ASP A 59 19.32 -3.15 12.20
N VAL A 60 20.14 -3.91 11.47
CA VAL A 60 19.74 -4.64 10.27
C VAL A 60 20.01 -6.11 10.49
N VAL A 61 18.96 -6.90 10.54
CA VAL A 61 18.97 -8.31 10.93
C VAL A 61 18.39 -9.21 9.85
N LYS A 62 18.59 -10.54 9.97
CA LYS A 62 17.99 -11.54 9.09
C LYS A 62 16.61 -11.96 9.55
N ASP A 63 16.38 -11.99 10.85
CA ASP A 63 15.12 -12.42 11.45
C ASP A 63 14.65 -11.40 12.51
N ILE A 64 13.34 -11.18 12.59
CA ILE A 64 12.75 -10.22 13.53
C ILE A 64 13.00 -10.61 15.00
N THR A 65 13.25 -11.89 15.28
CA THR A 65 13.59 -12.40 16.62
C THR A 65 14.91 -11.84 17.17
N GLU A 66 15.74 -11.28 16.31
CA GLU A 66 17.00 -10.62 16.71
C GLU A 66 16.76 -9.17 17.22
N LEU A 67 15.56 -8.60 16.96
CA LEU A 67 15.17 -7.27 17.44
C LEU A 67 14.48 -7.37 18.80
N LYS A 68 14.59 -6.29 19.60
CA LYS A 68 13.98 -6.23 20.92
C LYS A 68 12.86 -5.21 20.99
N ASP A 69 11.87 -5.50 21.83
CA ASP A 69 10.77 -4.58 22.16
C ASP A 69 10.06 -4.02 20.92
N VAL A 70 9.74 -4.89 19.96
CA VAL A 70 8.98 -4.52 18.75
C VAL A 70 7.49 -4.53 19.08
N ASP A 71 6.82 -3.38 18.90
CA ASP A 71 5.37 -3.27 19.08
C ASP A 71 4.61 -3.66 17.80
N VAL A 72 5.16 -3.30 16.63
CA VAL A 72 4.54 -3.57 15.32
C VAL A 72 5.56 -3.84 14.23
N ALA A 73 5.29 -4.78 13.36
CA ALA A 73 6.07 -5.08 12.15
C ALA A 73 5.33 -4.59 10.90
N ILE A 74 6.01 -3.73 10.13
CA ILE A 74 5.52 -3.23 8.84
C ILE A 74 6.08 -4.14 7.75
N LEU A 75 5.20 -4.92 7.10
CA LEU A 75 5.58 -5.90 6.09
C LEU A 75 5.69 -5.24 4.71
N ALA A 76 6.87 -4.73 4.40
CA ALA A 76 7.22 -4.18 3.08
C ALA A 76 7.79 -5.27 2.15
N THR A 77 7.18 -6.45 2.18
CA THR A 77 7.56 -7.64 1.41
C THR A 77 6.67 -7.81 0.18
N PRO A 78 7.09 -8.63 -0.81
CA PRO A 78 6.18 -8.99 -1.90
C PRO A 78 4.87 -9.60 -1.37
N THR A 79 3.74 -9.24 -1.97
CA THR A 79 2.39 -9.65 -1.57
C THR A 79 2.28 -11.15 -1.25
N ARG A 80 2.87 -12.01 -2.09
CA ARG A 80 2.81 -13.48 -1.92
C ARG A 80 3.52 -13.99 -0.65
N SER A 81 4.38 -13.19 -0.05
CA SER A 81 5.10 -13.54 1.19
C SER A 81 4.43 -12.96 2.44
N CYS A 82 3.49 -12.02 2.30
CA CYS A 82 2.89 -11.30 3.43
C CYS A 82 2.26 -12.26 4.45
N GLN A 83 1.52 -13.26 3.98
CA GLN A 83 0.81 -14.19 4.86
C GLN A 83 1.77 -14.96 5.78
N GLU A 84 2.83 -15.55 5.22
CA GLU A 84 3.82 -16.33 5.98
C GLU A 84 4.50 -15.48 7.06
N TYR A 85 4.91 -14.24 6.70
CA TYR A 85 5.49 -13.32 7.67
C TYR A 85 4.50 -12.89 8.73
N ALA A 86 3.26 -12.57 8.35
CA ALA A 86 2.23 -12.15 9.29
C ALA A 86 1.91 -13.24 10.31
N GLU A 87 1.66 -14.48 9.86
CA GLU A 87 1.37 -15.63 10.74
C GLU A 87 2.47 -15.85 11.78
N LYS A 88 3.74 -15.85 11.33
CA LYS A 88 4.91 -16.02 12.20
C LYS A 88 5.03 -14.90 13.24
N ILE A 89 4.90 -13.65 12.81
CA ILE A 89 5.15 -12.46 13.66
C ILE A 89 4.00 -12.25 14.65
N LEU A 90 2.76 -12.43 14.23
CA LEU A 90 1.59 -12.35 15.12
C LEU A 90 1.68 -13.37 16.25
N ALA A 91 2.14 -14.60 15.96
CA ALA A 91 2.35 -15.64 16.97
C ALA A 91 3.44 -15.27 18.01
N MET A 92 4.28 -14.29 17.72
CA MET A 92 5.28 -13.76 18.68
C MET A 92 4.73 -12.66 19.58
N GLY A 93 3.45 -12.28 19.45
CA GLY A 93 2.86 -11.18 20.20
C GLY A 93 3.14 -9.79 19.61
N ILE A 94 3.55 -9.71 18.34
CA ILE A 94 3.86 -8.46 17.63
C ILE A 94 2.76 -8.18 16.62
N ASN A 95 2.23 -6.95 16.58
CA ASN A 95 1.26 -6.53 15.58
C ASN A 95 1.87 -6.52 14.18
N THR A 96 1.06 -6.73 13.14
CA THR A 96 1.51 -6.65 11.74
C THR A 96 0.65 -5.72 10.93
N VAL A 97 1.28 -5.04 9.95
CA VAL A 97 0.58 -4.28 8.92
C VAL A 97 1.19 -4.54 7.56
N ASP A 98 0.36 -4.65 6.52
CA ASP A 98 0.82 -4.92 5.16
C ASP A 98 -0.03 -4.22 4.10
N SER A 99 0.51 -4.15 2.88
CA SER A 99 -0.17 -3.63 1.69
C SER A 99 -0.52 -4.75 0.70
N PHE A 100 -1.01 -5.89 1.21
CA PHE A 100 -1.47 -7.00 0.38
C PHE A 100 -2.47 -6.55 -0.68
N ASP A 101 -2.25 -6.88 -1.96
CA ASP A 101 -2.97 -6.32 -3.11
C ASP A 101 -3.69 -7.34 -4.00
N ILE A 102 -3.75 -8.61 -3.61
CA ILE A 102 -4.54 -9.61 -4.34
C ILE A 102 -5.99 -9.50 -3.89
N HIS A 103 -6.76 -8.61 -4.51
CA HIS A 103 -8.13 -8.25 -4.13
C HIS A 103 -9.06 -9.45 -3.90
N THR A 104 -8.97 -10.47 -4.74
CA THR A 104 -9.81 -11.68 -4.65
C THR A 104 -9.51 -12.55 -3.43
N SER A 105 -8.36 -12.38 -2.79
CA SER A 105 -7.89 -13.19 -1.68
C SER A 105 -7.92 -12.47 -0.32
N ILE A 106 -8.29 -11.18 -0.28
CA ILE A 106 -8.25 -10.36 0.95
C ILE A 106 -9.13 -10.98 2.06
N VAL A 107 -10.33 -11.43 1.72
CA VAL A 107 -11.27 -11.99 2.70
C VAL A 107 -10.72 -13.29 3.31
N ASP A 108 -10.15 -14.16 2.50
CA ASP A 108 -9.58 -15.42 2.97
C ASP A 108 -8.31 -15.18 3.79
N TYR A 109 -7.47 -14.25 3.37
CA TYR A 109 -6.29 -13.83 4.12
C TYR A 109 -6.69 -13.24 5.50
N ARG A 110 -7.72 -12.38 5.55
CA ARG A 110 -8.27 -11.86 6.80
C ARG A 110 -8.77 -12.99 7.72
N ARG A 111 -9.46 -13.98 7.16
CA ARG A 111 -9.99 -15.12 7.91
C ARG A 111 -8.88 -16.02 8.48
N SER A 112 -7.78 -16.20 7.74
CA SER A 112 -6.66 -17.02 8.20
C SER A 112 -5.93 -16.38 9.39
N LEU A 113 -5.74 -15.05 9.41
CA LEU A 113 -5.05 -14.34 10.49
C LEU A 113 -5.92 -14.10 11.73
N MET A 114 -7.23 -14.03 11.59
CA MET A 114 -8.14 -13.68 12.70
C MET A 114 -7.97 -14.59 13.95
N PRO A 115 -7.91 -15.93 13.83
CA PRO A 115 -7.72 -16.79 15.00
C PRO A 115 -6.35 -16.58 15.65
N ILE A 116 -5.28 -16.41 14.86
CA ILE A 116 -3.93 -16.16 15.37
C ILE A 116 -3.88 -14.85 16.18
N CYS A 117 -4.47 -13.80 15.65
CA CYS A 117 -4.56 -12.52 16.34
C CYS A 117 -5.27 -12.64 17.69
N LYS A 118 -6.38 -13.37 17.74
CA LYS A 118 -7.14 -13.58 18.98
C LYS A 118 -6.40 -14.44 20.00
N GLU A 119 -5.72 -15.48 19.55
CA GLU A 119 -4.95 -16.38 20.40
C GLU A 119 -3.76 -15.68 21.05
N HIS A 120 -3.05 -14.86 20.29
CA HIS A 120 -1.83 -14.21 20.75
C HIS A 120 -2.03 -12.76 21.22
N GLY A 121 -3.27 -12.27 21.23
CA GLY A 121 -3.57 -10.90 21.68
C GLY A 121 -3.04 -9.80 20.76
N THR A 122 -2.88 -10.09 19.46
CA THR A 122 -2.27 -9.21 18.47
C THR A 122 -3.27 -8.63 17.48
N VAL A 123 -2.84 -7.60 16.74
CA VAL A 123 -3.63 -6.94 15.71
C VAL A 123 -2.89 -7.05 14.37
N ALA A 124 -3.61 -7.50 13.34
CA ALA A 124 -3.17 -7.40 11.95
C ALA A 124 -4.02 -6.34 11.23
N VAL A 125 -3.38 -5.44 10.47
CA VAL A 125 -4.09 -4.58 9.51
C VAL A 125 -3.55 -4.90 8.12
N ILE A 126 -4.40 -5.53 7.32
CA ILE A 126 -4.03 -6.04 6.01
C ILE A 126 -4.59 -5.18 4.88
N ALA A 127 -4.04 -5.35 3.68
CA ALA A 127 -4.48 -4.63 2.48
C ALA A 127 -4.53 -3.10 2.69
N ALA A 128 -3.51 -2.57 3.34
CA ALA A 128 -3.42 -1.18 3.77
C ALA A 128 -2.39 -0.40 2.94
N GLY A 129 -2.59 -0.38 1.64
CA GLY A 129 -1.92 0.52 0.71
C GLY A 129 -2.78 1.73 0.36
N TRP A 130 -2.59 2.28 -0.83
CA TRP A 130 -3.53 3.29 -1.32
C TRP A 130 -4.71 2.64 -2.06
N ASP A 131 -4.49 1.52 -2.79
CA ASP A 131 -5.50 0.68 -3.43
C ASP A 131 -5.02 -0.80 -3.49
N PRO A 132 -5.62 -1.67 -2.70
CA PRO A 132 -6.63 -1.43 -1.65
C PRO A 132 -6.05 -0.66 -0.47
N GLY A 133 -6.91 0.11 0.19
CA GLY A 133 -6.55 0.82 1.42
C GLY A 133 -7.23 2.18 1.56
N SER A 134 -6.49 3.29 1.39
CA SER A 134 -7.02 4.64 1.62
C SER A 134 -8.16 5.00 0.66
N ASP A 135 -8.11 4.62 -0.60
CA ASP A 135 -9.20 4.83 -1.55
C ASP A 135 -10.43 3.97 -1.23
N SER A 136 -10.21 2.78 -0.64
CA SER A 136 -11.30 1.92 -0.18
C SER A 136 -12.11 2.58 0.95
N VAL A 137 -11.45 3.32 1.84
CA VAL A 137 -12.13 4.12 2.89
C VAL A 137 -12.99 5.22 2.25
N VAL A 138 -12.43 5.96 1.28
CA VAL A 138 -13.18 7.00 0.54
C VAL A 138 -14.36 6.40 -0.21
N ARG A 139 -14.16 5.28 -0.90
CA ARG A 139 -15.22 4.56 -1.62
C ARG A 139 -16.34 4.11 -0.70
N THR A 140 -16.01 3.63 0.50
CA THR A 140 -16.98 3.24 1.53
C THR A 140 -17.79 4.43 2.00
N LEU A 141 -17.15 5.58 2.28
CA LEU A 141 -17.84 6.81 2.64
C LEU A 141 -18.81 7.26 1.54
N MET A 142 -18.35 7.34 0.29
CA MET A 142 -19.18 7.74 -0.85
C MET A 142 -20.39 6.80 -1.03
N GLN A 143 -20.20 5.50 -0.83
CA GLN A 143 -21.30 4.52 -0.90
C GLN A 143 -22.30 4.68 0.25
N SER A 144 -21.83 5.02 1.45
CA SER A 144 -22.72 5.28 2.60
C SER A 144 -23.61 6.51 2.40
N LEU A 145 -23.09 7.54 1.72
CA LEU A 145 -23.81 8.77 1.41
C LEU A 145 -24.87 8.59 0.30
N ALA A 146 -24.63 7.71 -0.66
CA ALA A 146 -25.58 7.35 -1.70
C ALA A 146 -25.62 5.80 -1.85
N PRO A 147 -26.35 5.08 -0.99
CA PRO A 147 -26.30 3.61 -0.95
C PRO A 147 -26.81 2.91 -2.21
N LYS A 148 -27.73 3.53 -2.93
CA LYS A 148 -28.19 3.05 -4.24
C LYS A 148 -27.50 3.82 -5.35
N GLY A 149 -26.88 3.14 -6.32
CA GLY A 149 -26.23 3.81 -7.44
C GLY A 149 -25.04 3.05 -8.00
N LEU A 150 -24.24 3.75 -8.78
CA LEU A 150 -23.08 3.22 -9.50
C LEU A 150 -21.80 3.89 -9.01
N SER A 151 -20.73 3.12 -8.91
CA SER A 151 -19.39 3.64 -8.65
C SER A 151 -18.47 3.31 -9.83
N TYR A 152 -17.66 4.28 -10.20
CA TYR A 152 -16.61 4.11 -11.19
C TYR A 152 -15.25 4.38 -10.52
N THR A 153 -14.28 3.50 -10.79
CA THR A 153 -12.89 3.69 -10.39
C THR A 153 -12.05 3.87 -11.64
N ASN A 154 -11.59 5.09 -11.87
CA ASN A 154 -10.77 5.44 -13.01
C ASN A 154 -9.32 5.59 -12.56
N PHE A 155 -8.52 4.52 -12.72
CA PHE A 155 -7.11 4.55 -12.35
C PHE A 155 -6.26 5.30 -13.37
N GLY A 156 -5.28 6.03 -12.89
CA GLY A 156 -4.33 6.77 -13.72
C GLY A 156 -4.71 8.26 -13.94
N PRO A 157 -4.03 8.95 -14.87
CA PRO A 157 -2.86 8.43 -15.58
C PRO A 157 -1.68 8.13 -14.65
N GLY A 158 -0.93 7.07 -14.94
CA GLY A 158 0.26 6.77 -14.17
C GLY A 158 0.84 5.38 -14.40
N ARG A 159 2.04 5.18 -13.88
CA ARG A 159 2.77 3.91 -14.01
C ARG A 159 2.11 2.82 -13.18
N SER A 160 1.74 1.72 -13.83
CA SER A 160 1.32 0.50 -13.17
C SER A 160 2.51 -0.40 -12.85
N MET A 161 2.77 -0.61 -11.56
CA MET A 161 3.92 -1.40 -11.09
C MET A 161 3.78 -2.88 -11.49
N GLY A 162 2.65 -3.51 -11.20
CA GLY A 162 2.40 -4.92 -11.52
C GLY A 162 2.45 -5.21 -13.02
N HIS A 163 1.80 -4.39 -13.85
CA HIS A 163 1.86 -4.52 -15.30
C HIS A 163 3.28 -4.34 -15.85
N SER A 164 4.04 -3.37 -15.32
CA SER A 164 5.43 -3.18 -15.73
C SER A 164 6.32 -4.38 -15.40
N VAL A 165 6.13 -4.98 -14.23
CA VAL A 165 6.84 -6.22 -13.84
C VAL A 165 6.46 -7.39 -14.75
N CYS A 166 5.17 -7.54 -15.08
CA CYS A 166 4.69 -8.57 -16.01
C CYS A 166 5.35 -8.42 -17.40
N VAL A 167 5.42 -7.20 -17.94
CA VAL A 167 6.05 -6.97 -19.25
C VAL A 167 7.54 -7.29 -19.21
N ARG A 168 8.26 -6.87 -18.16
CA ARG A 168 9.70 -7.17 -18.00
C ARG A 168 10.02 -8.66 -17.92
N SER A 169 9.05 -9.50 -17.56
CA SER A 169 9.24 -10.95 -17.53
C SER A 169 9.08 -11.65 -18.88
N LYS A 170 8.72 -10.91 -19.95
CA LYS A 170 8.55 -11.48 -21.28
C LYS A 170 9.89 -11.65 -21.99
N GLU A 171 10.02 -12.76 -22.73
CA GLU A 171 11.21 -13.03 -23.56
C GLU A 171 11.44 -11.91 -24.56
N GLY A 172 12.69 -11.47 -24.71
CA GLY A 172 13.09 -10.38 -25.60
C GLY A 172 12.87 -8.96 -25.05
N VAL A 173 12.39 -8.83 -23.83
CA VAL A 173 12.23 -7.53 -23.16
C VAL A 173 13.41 -7.28 -22.20
N LYS A 174 14.20 -6.25 -22.49
CA LYS A 174 15.30 -5.80 -21.63
C LYS A 174 14.78 -4.98 -20.45
N ASP A 175 13.88 -4.02 -20.70
CA ASP A 175 13.16 -3.27 -19.67
C ASP A 175 11.81 -2.78 -20.22
N ALA A 176 10.89 -2.42 -19.33
CA ALA A 176 9.57 -1.97 -19.71
C ALA A 176 8.88 -1.10 -18.65
N LEU A 177 7.99 -0.26 -19.16
CA LEU A 177 7.09 0.58 -18.38
C LEU A 177 5.68 0.49 -18.96
N SER A 178 4.69 0.21 -18.12
CA SER A 178 3.27 0.22 -18.49
C SER A 178 2.55 1.36 -17.78
N MET A 179 1.93 2.23 -18.58
CA MET A 179 1.09 3.32 -18.09
C MET A 179 -0.38 2.92 -18.16
N THR A 180 -1.11 3.19 -17.09
CA THR A 180 -2.57 3.10 -17.05
C THR A 180 -3.16 4.46 -17.38
N ILE A 181 -3.98 4.50 -18.43
CA ILE A 181 -4.69 5.71 -18.85
C ILE A 181 -6.20 5.45 -18.67
N PRO A 182 -6.90 6.25 -17.84
CA PRO A 182 -8.34 6.11 -17.69
C PRO A 182 -9.04 6.61 -18.96
N VAL A 183 -10.02 5.84 -19.41
CA VAL A 183 -10.92 6.22 -20.53
C VAL A 183 -12.24 6.75 -19.99
N GLY A 184 -12.55 6.44 -18.73
CA GLY A 184 -13.76 6.79 -18.02
C GLY A 184 -14.59 5.55 -17.67
N GLU A 185 -15.49 5.71 -16.72
CA GLU A 185 -16.43 4.67 -16.28
C GLU A 185 -15.79 3.34 -15.87
N GLY A 186 -14.54 3.41 -15.31
CA GLY A 186 -13.78 2.23 -14.92
C GLY A 186 -13.06 1.50 -16.06
N ILE A 187 -13.10 2.04 -17.27
CA ILE A 187 -12.41 1.50 -18.44
C ILE A 187 -11.01 2.11 -18.54
N HIS A 188 -10.01 1.29 -18.85
CA HIS A 188 -8.61 1.69 -18.93
C HIS A 188 -7.98 1.29 -20.25
N ARG A 189 -6.97 2.09 -20.65
CA ARG A 189 -6.05 1.79 -21.75
C ARG A 189 -4.67 1.58 -21.19
N ARG A 190 -3.92 0.62 -21.74
CA ARG A 190 -2.53 0.36 -21.39
C ARG A 190 -1.60 0.89 -22.47
N MET A 191 -0.75 1.85 -22.10
CA MET A 191 0.32 2.33 -22.96
C MET A 191 1.61 1.70 -22.44
N VAL A 192 2.15 0.74 -23.20
CA VAL A 192 3.30 -0.07 -22.81
C VAL A 192 4.51 0.36 -23.63
N TYR A 193 5.56 0.74 -22.96
CA TYR A 193 6.84 1.10 -23.55
C TYR A 193 7.85 0.02 -23.24
N VAL A 194 8.51 -0.52 -24.28
CA VAL A 194 9.46 -1.64 -24.14
C VAL A 194 10.81 -1.28 -24.71
N GLU A 195 11.86 -1.54 -23.94
CA GLU A 195 13.23 -1.62 -24.40
C GLU A 195 13.50 -3.09 -24.73
N LEU A 196 13.81 -3.37 -26.00
CA LEU A 196 14.01 -4.74 -26.47
C LEU A 196 15.47 -5.17 -26.31
N GLU A 197 15.66 -6.46 -26.11
CA GLU A 197 16.97 -7.10 -26.27
C GLU A 197 17.40 -7.09 -27.73
N GLU A 198 18.72 -7.20 -27.98
CA GLU A 198 19.27 -7.23 -29.34
C GLU A 198 18.69 -8.43 -30.13
N GLY A 199 18.12 -8.14 -31.30
CA GLY A 199 17.51 -9.14 -32.18
C GLY A 199 16.09 -9.57 -31.80
N ALA A 200 15.50 -9.00 -30.74
CA ALA A 200 14.12 -9.29 -30.38
C ALA A 200 13.10 -8.67 -31.36
N ASP A 201 11.97 -9.37 -31.54
CA ASP A 201 10.92 -9.01 -32.46
C ASP A 201 9.76 -8.33 -31.71
N LEU A 202 9.50 -7.05 -32.01
CA LEU A 202 8.43 -6.27 -31.39
C LEU A 202 7.05 -6.90 -31.58
N GLU A 203 6.75 -7.51 -32.71
CA GLU A 203 5.43 -8.11 -32.97
C GLU A 203 5.21 -9.33 -32.06
N LYS A 204 6.23 -10.17 -31.89
CA LYS A 204 6.17 -11.33 -30.99
C LYS A 204 6.02 -10.90 -29.54
N VAL A 205 6.81 -9.91 -29.09
CA VAL A 205 6.71 -9.33 -27.74
C VAL A 205 5.32 -8.74 -27.52
N THR A 206 4.82 -7.98 -28.50
CA THR A 206 3.46 -7.39 -28.43
C THR A 206 2.38 -8.44 -28.28
N ALA A 207 2.47 -9.52 -29.07
CA ALA A 207 1.51 -10.64 -28.99
C ALA A 207 1.55 -11.32 -27.62
N ALA A 208 2.75 -11.56 -27.07
CA ALA A 208 2.94 -12.15 -25.74
C ALA A 208 2.40 -11.27 -24.60
N ILE A 209 2.55 -9.94 -24.72
CA ILE A 209 1.98 -8.98 -23.77
C ILE A 209 0.45 -9.03 -23.80
N LYS A 210 -0.15 -8.89 -24.98
CA LYS A 210 -1.60 -8.85 -25.15
C LYS A 210 -2.32 -10.14 -24.76
N ALA A 211 -1.63 -11.28 -24.84
CA ALA A 211 -2.16 -12.57 -24.43
C ALA A 211 -2.10 -12.79 -22.89
N ASP A 212 -1.37 -11.98 -22.17
CA ASP A 212 -1.24 -12.12 -20.71
C ASP A 212 -2.54 -11.68 -20.02
N PRO A 213 -3.00 -12.40 -18.97
CA PRO A 213 -4.18 -12.03 -18.19
C PRO A 213 -4.20 -10.61 -17.64
N TYR A 214 -3.03 -10.00 -17.39
CA TYR A 214 -2.93 -8.61 -16.98
C TYR A 214 -3.37 -7.60 -18.05
N PHE A 215 -3.37 -8.00 -19.33
CA PHE A 215 -3.62 -7.13 -20.47
C PHE A 215 -4.80 -7.57 -21.34
N ALA A 216 -5.23 -8.82 -21.19
CA ALA A 216 -6.21 -9.46 -22.11
C ALA A 216 -7.56 -8.73 -22.20
N ASN A 217 -7.96 -8.02 -21.15
CA ASN A 217 -9.23 -7.30 -21.08
C ASN A 217 -9.13 -5.79 -21.33
N ASP A 218 -7.88 -5.28 -21.49
CA ASP A 218 -7.64 -3.84 -21.67
C ASP A 218 -7.20 -3.52 -23.10
N GLU A 219 -7.60 -2.37 -23.60
CA GLU A 219 -7.03 -1.82 -24.83
C GLU A 219 -5.54 -1.54 -24.61
N THR A 220 -4.67 -2.31 -25.29
CA THR A 220 -3.21 -2.29 -25.06
C THR A 220 -2.46 -1.89 -26.31
N HIS A 221 -1.65 -0.84 -26.19
CA HIS A 221 -0.72 -0.36 -27.20
C HIS A 221 0.71 -0.55 -26.71
N VAL A 222 1.56 -1.12 -27.57
CA VAL A 222 2.97 -1.42 -27.26
C VAL A 222 3.87 -0.61 -28.17
N PHE A 223 4.83 0.10 -27.62
CA PHE A 223 5.78 0.94 -28.32
C PHE A 223 7.21 0.55 -27.93
N GLN A 224 8.07 0.39 -28.94
CA GLN A 224 9.49 0.26 -28.70
C GLN A 224 10.11 1.62 -28.41
N VAL A 225 10.98 1.68 -27.40
CA VAL A 225 11.77 2.86 -27.04
C VAL A 225 13.25 2.50 -26.90
N ALA A 226 14.11 3.48 -27.03
CA ALA A 226 15.56 3.28 -26.89
C ALA A 226 15.94 3.02 -25.41
N SER A 227 15.26 3.68 -24.47
CA SER A 227 15.40 3.47 -23.03
C SER A 227 14.10 3.82 -22.33
N VAL A 228 13.74 3.05 -21.31
CA VAL A 228 12.60 3.38 -20.43
C VAL A 228 12.98 4.33 -19.30
N ASP A 229 14.27 4.55 -19.06
CA ASP A 229 14.74 5.46 -18.00
C ASP A 229 14.26 6.90 -18.22
N ASP A 230 14.18 7.33 -19.49
CA ASP A 230 13.67 8.66 -19.85
C ASP A 230 12.18 8.84 -19.60
N LEU A 231 11.45 7.73 -19.44
CA LEU A 231 10.02 7.69 -19.20
C LEU A 231 9.69 7.35 -17.75
N ASN A 232 10.69 7.29 -16.88
CA ASN A 232 10.53 6.80 -15.52
C ASN A 232 9.69 7.79 -14.70
N ASP A 233 8.47 7.39 -14.42
CA ASP A 233 7.51 8.11 -13.59
C ASP A 233 6.99 7.18 -12.50
N VAL A 234 6.96 7.66 -11.27
CA VAL A 234 6.36 6.97 -10.12
C VAL A 234 4.99 7.54 -9.77
N GLY A 235 4.54 8.53 -10.52
CA GLY A 235 3.22 9.13 -10.39
C GLY A 235 2.13 8.12 -10.72
N HIS A 236 1.05 8.17 -9.96
CA HIS A 236 -0.18 7.47 -10.21
C HIS A 236 -1.35 8.30 -9.73
N GLY A 237 -2.58 7.86 -10.03
CA GLY A 237 -3.76 8.53 -9.56
C GLY A 237 -5.00 7.67 -9.66
N VAL A 238 -6.06 8.16 -9.06
CA VAL A 238 -7.39 7.59 -9.20
C VAL A 238 -8.43 8.71 -9.17
N ASN A 239 -9.44 8.59 -10.01
CA ASN A 239 -10.69 9.33 -9.91
C ASN A 239 -11.78 8.33 -9.51
N LEU A 240 -12.33 8.51 -8.30
CA LEU A 240 -13.48 7.77 -7.82
C LEU A 240 -14.73 8.60 -8.07
N VAL A 241 -15.73 8.00 -8.73
CA VAL A 241 -17.02 8.65 -9.01
C VAL A 241 -18.12 7.79 -8.42
N ARG A 242 -19.01 8.39 -7.65
CA ARG A 242 -20.24 7.78 -7.15
C ARG A 242 -21.44 8.60 -7.60
N LYS A 243 -22.32 8.00 -8.41
CA LYS A 243 -23.63 8.58 -8.78
C LYS A 243 -24.73 7.76 -8.11
N GLY A 244 -25.67 8.42 -7.44
CA GLY A 244 -26.67 7.64 -6.76
C GLY A 244 -27.79 8.42 -6.09
N VAL A 245 -28.38 7.76 -5.11
CA VAL A 245 -29.59 8.19 -4.42
C VAL A 245 -29.33 8.23 -2.92
N SER A 246 -29.55 9.41 -2.30
CA SER A 246 -29.56 9.59 -0.86
C SER A 246 -31.03 9.59 -0.39
N GLY A 247 -31.41 8.58 0.42
CA GLY A 247 -32.82 8.37 0.77
C GLY A 247 -33.66 8.07 -0.45
N LYS A 248 -34.46 9.05 -0.89
CA LYS A 248 -35.29 9.01 -2.12
C LYS A 248 -34.83 10.03 -3.17
N THR A 249 -33.81 10.84 -2.84
CA THR A 249 -33.37 11.93 -3.72
C THR A 249 -32.29 11.45 -4.66
N HIS A 250 -32.57 11.50 -5.96
CA HIS A 250 -31.67 11.15 -7.04
C HIS A 250 -30.63 12.24 -7.32
N ASN A 251 -29.73 11.96 -8.23
CA ASN A 251 -28.72 12.88 -8.77
C ASN A 251 -27.64 13.32 -7.76
N GLN A 252 -27.37 12.51 -6.75
CA GLN A 252 -26.19 12.68 -5.96
C GLN A 252 -24.96 12.28 -6.80
N LEU A 253 -23.96 13.16 -6.80
CA LEU A 253 -22.68 12.91 -7.47
C LEU A 253 -21.56 13.26 -6.51
N PHE A 254 -20.71 12.30 -6.21
CA PHE A 254 -19.50 12.46 -5.42
C PHE A 254 -18.29 12.11 -6.27
N GLU A 255 -17.29 12.97 -6.23
CA GLU A 255 -16.04 12.76 -6.93
C GLU A 255 -14.86 12.91 -5.96
N PHE A 256 -13.89 12.05 -6.07
CA PHE A 256 -12.61 12.14 -5.38
C PHE A 256 -11.48 11.93 -6.38
N ASN A 257 -10.56 12.87 -6.42
CA ASN A 257 -9.38 12.79 -7.29
C ASN A 257 -8.12 12.74 -6.45
N MET A 258 -7.24 11.82 -6.78
CA MET A 258 -5.95 11.63 -6.13
C MET A 258 -4.83 11.52 -7.16
N LYS A 259 -3.74 12.26 -6.96
CA LYS A 259 -2.48 12.11 -7.69
C LYS A 259 -1.37 11.94 -6.67
N ILE A 260 -0.56 10.92 -6.84
CA ILE A 260 0.36 10.43 -5.83
C ILE A 260 1.71 10.02 -6.40
N ASN A 261 2.70 9.99 -5.51
CA ASN A 261 3.86 9.13 -5.64
C ASN A 261 3.48 7.79 -4.99
N ASN A 262 3.32 6.74 -5.79
CA ASN A 262 2.77 5.46 -5.36
C ASN A 262 3.51 4.84 -4.16
N PRO A 263 4.83 4.56 -4.21
CA PRO A 263 5.50 3.91 -3.09
C PRO A 263 5.52 4.77 -1.82
N ALA A 264 5.63 6.09 -1.95
CA ALA A 264 5.64 7.00 -0.80
C ALA A 264 4.27 7.03 -0.08
N LEU A 265 3.16 7.10 -0.83
CA LEU A 265 1.84 7.07 -0.20
C LEU A 265 1.55 5.74 0.46
N THR A 266 1.85 4.61 -0.20
CA THR A 266 1.68 3.28 0.40
C THR A 266 2.46 3.17 1.72
N ALA A 267 3.70 3.62 1.75
CA ALA A 267 4.52 3.63 2.96
C ALA A 267 3.92 4.50 4.07
N GLN A 268 3.44 5.70 3.73
CA GLN A 268 2.76 6.57 4.70
C GLN A 268 1.49 5.93 5.25
N VAL A 269 0.71 5.25 4.42
CA VAL A 269 -0.48 4.51 4.87
C VAL A 269 -0.09 3.39 5.83
N LEU A 270 0.96 2.62 5.53
CA LEU A 270 1.46 1.57 6.43
C LEU A 270 1.86 2.12 7.81
N VAL A 271 2.52 3.27 7.89
CA VAL A 271 2.84 3.92 9.17
C VAL A 271 1.55 4.36 9.90
N ASN A 272 0.56 4.88 9.19
CA ASN A 272 -0.70 5.30 9.79
C ASN A 272 -1.50 4.11 10.35
N VAL A 273 -1.54 2.98 9.63
CA VAL A 273 -2.23 1.79 10.14
C VAL A 273 -1.44 1.06 11.22
N ALA A 274 -0.11 1.17 11.22
CA ALA A 274 0.72 0.73 12.34
C ALA A 274 0.37 1.47 13.63
N ARG A 275 0.17 2.79 13.56
CA ARG A 275 -0.36 3.59 14.68
C ARG A 275 -1.74 3.13 15.10
N ALA A 276 -2.65 2.97 14.14
CA ALA A 276 -4.02 2.55 14.39
C ALA A 276 -4.10 1.16 15.02
N SER A 277 -3.20 0.23 14.67
CA SER A 277 -3.17 -1.12 15.22
C SER A 277 -3.00 -1.14 16.73
N MET A 278 -2.31 -0.13 17.30
CA MET A 278 -2.11 0.01 18.75
C MET A 278 -3.40 0.37 19.52
N ARG A 279 -4.45 0.74 18.80
CA ARG A 279 -5.73 1.18 19.38
C ARG A 279 -6.87 0.17 19.17
N GLN A 280 -6.60 -0.89 18.41
CA GLN A 280 -7.62 -1.91 18.10
C GLN A 280 -7.60 -3.07 19.12
N GLN A 281 -8.73 -3.75 19.23
CA GLN A 281 -8.81 -5.03 19.94
C GLN A 281 -8.14 -6.14 19.12
N PRO A 282 -7.64 -7.22 19.77
CA PRO A 282 -7.04 -8.34 19.05
C PRO A 282 -7.92 -8.87 17.91
N GLY A 283 -7.36 -8.88 16.70
CA GLY A 283 -8.07 -9.27 15.49
C GLY A 283 -7.38 -8.85 14.21
N CYS A 284 -7.93 -9.27 13.08
CA CYS A 284 -7.45 -8.91 11.75
C CYS A 284 -8.45 -7.95 11.08
N TYR A 285 -7.95 -6.82 10.61
CA TYR A 285 -8.74 -5.70 10.07
C TYR A 285 -8.25 -5.28 8.68
N THR A 286 -9.15 -4.71 7.91
CA THR A 286 -8.85 -3.84 6.79
C THR A 286 -9.07 -2.37 7.17
N MET A 287 -8.57 -1.43 6.40
CA MET A 287 -8.71 -0.01 6.72
C MET A 287 -10.18 0.46 6.85
N VAL A 288 -11.10 -0.15 6.12
CA VAL A 288 -12.53 0.24 6.16
C VAL A 288 -13.23 -0.11 7.49
N GLU A 289 -12.61 -0.97 8.32
CA GLU A 289 -13.14 -1.40 9.61
C GLU A 289 -12.61 -0.54 10.78
N ILE A 290 -11.60 0.27 10.54
CA ILE A 290 -10.92 1.06 11.58
C ILE A 290 -11.44 2.51 11.56
N PRO A 291 -11.73 3.12 12.72
CA PRO A 291 -12.07 4.53 12.78
C PRO A 291 -10.98 5.40 12.15
N VAL A 292 -11.33 6.25 11.18
CA VAL A 292 -10.37 7.06 10.41
C VAL A 292 -9.50 7.97 11.27
N ILE A 293 -10.00 8.38 12.44
CA ILE A 293 -9.27 9.20 13.40
C ILE A 293 -8.06 8.45 14.00
N ASP A 294 -8.10 7.11 14.03
CA ASP A 294 -7.01 6.30 14.58
C ASP A 294 -5.76 6.27 13.70
N TYR A 295 -5.87 6.68 12.42
CA TYR A 295 -4.73 6.86 11.54
C TYR A 295 -3.88 8.09 11.87
N LEU A 296 -4.44 9.04 12.62
CA LEU A 296 -3.79 10.31 12.91
C LEU A 296 -2.97 10.24 14.20
N ALA A 297 -1.83 10.95 14.19
CA ALA A 297 -1.05 11.18 15.40
C ALA A 297 -1.71 12.28 16.25
N GLY A 298 -1.67 12.11 17.56
CA GLY A 298 -2.20 13.10 18.51
C GLY A 298 -3.30 12.54 19.41
N GLU A 299 -3.69 13.38 20.38
CA GLU A 299 -4.77 13.04 21.31
C GLU A 299 -6.14 13.16 20.63
N ARG A 300 -7.03 12.21 20.91
CA ARG A 300 -8.33 12.09 20.24
C ARG A 300 -9.18 13.36 20.37
N GLU A 301 -9.22 13.98 21.54
CA GLU A 301 -10.01 15.19 21.76
C GLU A 301 -9.49 16.39 20.98
N ASP A 302 -8.17 16.53 20.89
CA ASP A 302 -7.52 17.60 20.10
C ASP A 302 -7.78 17.40 18.60
N LEU A 303 -7.73 16.14 18.12
CA LEU A 303 -8.05 15.80 16.74
C LEU A 303 -9.51 16.11 16.39
N ILE A 304 -10.44 15.74 17.27
CA ILE A 304 -11.88 16.06 17.09
C ILE A 304 -12.08 17.58 17.03
N ALA A 305 -11.49 18.31 17.97
CA ALA A 305 -11.63 19.77 18.00
C ALA A 305 -11.06 20.47 16.76
N HIS A 306 -10.07 19.85 16.10
CA HIS A 306 -9.47 20.38 14.88
C HIS A 306 -10.23 20.00 13.60
N LEU A 307 -10.82 18.80 13.55
CA LEU A 307 -11.42 18.23 12.34
C LEU A 307 -12.94 18.45 12.23
N VAL A 308 -13.61 18.70 13.32
CA VAL A 308 -15.06 18.90 13.43
C VAL A 308 -15.39 20.30 13.92
#